data_cb690866fa2dfaa34f4a4382152b8ef3
#
_entry.id   cb690866fa2dfaa34f4a4382152b8ef3
#
_cell.length_a   1.000
_cell.length_b   1.000
_cell.length_c   1.000
_cell.angle_alpha   90.00
_cell.angle_beta   90.00
_cell.angle_gamma   90.00
#
_symmetry.space_group_name_H-M   'P 1'
#
loop_
_entity.id
_entity.type
_entity.pdbx_description
1 polymer ?
#
loop_
_entity_poly.entity_id
_entity_poly.type
_entity_poly.pdbx_seq_one_letter_code
_entity_poly.pdbx_strand_id
1 'polypeptide(L)'
;ANEAAGRVLASHLRNRAFDTLRTEEQLGYAAGGLTTTLQDHPAIGFYIQTPVKNPSDMLARFEAFSQEYAAMLETLTAEQFANLKSGLLTQLTEPPTNLADEAGPFLGDWNRERYDFGTRAELIAAVEAVSIEDLRGYYRETVLSDSPSRILIQVRGERWQADPFASIEGATVVTSVEDFHAAMPTQPLN
;
A
#
# COMPACT_ATOMS: atom_id res chain seq x y z
N ALA A 1 -2.17 -14.55 6.03
CA ALA A 1 -1.55 -13.68 7.04
C ALA A 1 -1.16 -12.32 6.45
N ASN A 2 -0.38 -12.25 5.37
CA ASN A 2 0.14 -11.00 4.82
C ASN A 2 -0.94 -10.01 4.33
N GLU A 3 -2.00 -10.49 3.68
CA GLU A 3 -3.10 -9.61 3.26
C GLU A 3 -3.83 -9.01 4.45
N ALA A 4 -4.11 -9.79 5.49
CA ALA A 4 -4.76 -9.30 6.69
C ALA A 4 -3.90 -8.25 7.41
N ALA A 5 -2.60 -8.51 7.57
CA ALA A 5 -1.66 -7.55 8.15
C ALA A 5 -1.60 -6.25 7.34
N GLY A 6 -1.51 -6.34 6.00
CA GLY A 6 -1.54 -5.18 5.11
C GLY A 6 -2.82 -4.37 5.22
N ARG A 7 -3.98 -5.01 5.31
CA ARG A 7 -5.27 -4.33 5.46
C ARG A 7 -5.44 -3.66 6.83
N VAL A 8 -5.01 -4.32 7.91
CA VAL A 8 -5.00 -3.70 9.25
C VAL A 8 -4.07 -2.47 9.26
N LEU A 9 -2.91 -2.59 8.62
CA LEU A 9 -1.94 -1.50 8.54
C LEU A 9 -2.45 -0.30 7.71
N ALA A 10 -3.28 -0.57 6.70
CA ALA A 10 -3.67 0.39 5.67
C ALA A 10 -4.21 1.73 6.19
N SER A 11 -5.16 1.68 7.13
CA SER A 11 -5.78 2.90 7.66
C SER A 11 -4.80 3.70 8.51
N HIS A 12 -4.01 3.02 9.33
CA HIS A 12 -3.00 3.65 10.18
C HIS A 12 -1.91 4.31 9.34
N LEU A 13 -1.37 3.59 8.36
CA LEU A 13 -0.36 4.10 7.43
C LEU A 13 -0.86 5.32 6.64
N ARG A 14 -2.09 5.24 6.11
CA ARG A 14 -2.70 6.34 5.36
C ARG A 14 -2.80 7.61 6.19
N ASN A 15 -3.29 7.49 7.42
CA ASN A 15 -3.45 8.63 8.31
C ASN A 15 -2.10 9.22 8.68
N ARG A 16 -1.12 8.40 9.06
CA ARG A 16 0.22 8.86 9.41
C ARG A 16 0.96 9.51 8.25
N ALA A 17 0.89 8.91 7.06
CA ALA A 17 1.48 9.52 5.86
C ALA A 17 0.84 10.86 5.51
N PHE A 18 -0.49 10.96 5.64
CA PHE A 18 -1.20 12.21 5.42
C PHE A 18 -0.83 13.28 6.46
N ASP A 19 -0.86 12.92 7.75
CA ASP A 19 -0.54 13.85 8.83
C ASP A 19 0.89 14.38 8.67
N THR A 20 1.86 13.52 8.49
CA THR A 20 3.27 13.90 8.38
C THR A 20 3.55 14.67 7.09
N LEU A 21 3.27 14.07 5.93
CA LEU A 21 3.71 14.63 4.64
C LEU A 21 2.88 15.85 4.20
N ARG A 22 1.57 15.85 4.52
CA ARG A 22 0.69 16.94 4.09
C ARG A 22 0.48 17.99 5.18
N THR A 23 0.18 17.55 6.41
CA THR A 23 -0.25 18.49 7.47
C THR A 23 0.94 19.14 8.17
N GLU A 24 1.90 18.33 8.62
CA GLU A 24 3.06 18.81 9.37
C GLU A 24 4.11 19.44 8.44
N GLU A 25 4.50 18.73 7.39
CA GLU A 25 5.56 19.17 6.48
C GLU A 25 5.05 20.00 5.29
N GLN A 26 3.75 20.02 5.04
CA GLN A 26 3.10 20.81 3.98
C GLN A 26 3.73 20.57 2.59
N LEU A 27 4.16 19.34 2.31
CA LEU A 27 4.87 19.02 1.08
C LEU A 27 4.00 19.08 -0.17
N GLY A 28 2.68 18.90 -0.04
CA GLY A 28 1.79 18.93 -1.19
C GLY A 28 0.31 18.84 -0.84
N TYR A 29 -0.53 19.11 -1.82
CA TYR A 29 -1.98 19.08 -1.65
C TYR A 29 -2.51 17.64 -1.52
N ALA A 30 -2.05 16.75 -2.38
CA ALA A 30 -2.41 15.33 -2.35
C ALA A 30 -1.21 14.53 -1.87
N ALA A 31 -1.32 13.95 -0.69
CA ALA A 31 -0.29 13.08 -0.10
C ALA A 31 -0.96 11.99 0.73
N GLY A 32 -0.36 10.83 0.80
CA GLY A 32 -0.86 9.75 1.66
C GLY A 32 -0.21 8.41 1.41
N GLY A 33 -0.62 7.43 2.23
CA GLY A 33 -0.35 6.02 2.02
C GLY A 33 -1.47 5.38 1.20
N LEU A 34 -1.15 4.36 0.46
CA LEU A 34 -2.10 3.51 -0.24
C LEU A 34 -1.78 2.04 0.00
N THR A 35 -2.80 1.24 -0.02
CA THR A 35 -2.68 -0.21 -0.09
C THR A 35 -3.55 -0.71 -1.23
N THR A 36 -3.07 -1.68 -1.93
CA THR A 36 -3.81 -2.32 -3.02
C THR A 36 -3.45 -3.80 -3.08
N THR A 37 -4.20 -4.55 -3.85
CA THR A 37 -3.88 -5.95 -4.16
C THR A 37 -3.69 -6.06 -5.66
N LEU A 38 -2.50 -6.47 -6.06
CA LEU A 38 -2.14 -6.71 -7.46
C LEU A 38 -2.08 -8.21 -7.68
N GLN A 39 -3.04 -8.78 -8.38
CA GLN A 39 -3.13 -10.22 -8.65
C GLN A 39 -2.89 -11.07 -7.38
N ASP A 40 -3.70 -10.81 -6.35
CA ASP A 40 -3.64 -11.45 -5.03
C ASP A 40 -2.38 -11.16 -4.19
N HIS A 41 -1.47 -10.32 -4.66
CA HIS A 41 -0.33 -9.84 -3.89
C HIS A 41 -0.64 -8.48 -3.24
N PRO A 42 -0.65 -8.40 -1.91
CA PRO A 42 -0.84 -7.13 -1.22
C PRO A 42 0.34 -6.20 -1.46
N ALA A 43 0.05 -4.96 -1.79
CA ALA A 43 1.06 -3.92 -2.01
C ALA A 43 0.78 -2.70 -1.12
N ILE A 44 1.85 -2.09 -0.64
CA ILE A 44 1.84 -0.84 0.11
C ILE A 44 2.60 0.20 -0.69
N GLY A 45 2.10 1.42 -0.71
CA GLY A 45 2.77 2.53 -1.38
C GLY A 45 2.50 3.87 -0.73
N PHE A 46 3.23 4.85 -1.21
CA PHE A 46 3.05 6.26 -0.88
C PHE A 46 2.86 7.06 -2.15
N TYR A 47 2.10 8.12 -2.07
CA TYR A 47 1.95 9.05 -3.17
C TYR A 47 1.96 10.48 -2.66
N ILE A 48 2.46 11.37 -3.52
CA ILE A 48 2.41 12.81 -3.27
C ILE A 48 2.39 13.58 -4.58
N GLN A 49 1.60 14.64 -4.61
CA GLN A 49 1.69 15.70 -5.62
C GLN A 49 2.26 16.95 -4.93
N THR A 50 3.50 17.27 -5.24
CA THR A 50 4.25 18.31 -4.55
C THR A 50 4.75 19.43 -5.48
N PRO A 51 4.56 20.71 -5.10
CA PRO A 51 5.19 21.83 -5.76
C PRO A 51 6.54 22.24 -5.11
N VAL A 52 6.93 21.61 -4.01
CA VAL A 52 8.06 22.08 -3.19
C VAL A 52 9.31 21.21 -3.24
N LYS A 53 9.18 19.97 -3.73
CA LYS A 53 10.30 19.03 -3.87
C LYS A 53 10.34 18.42 -5.27
N ASN A 54 11.54 18.21 -5.79
CA ASN A 54 11.75 17.46 -7.01
C ASN A 54 11.60 15.93 -6.79
N PRO A 55 11.58 15.08 -7.82
CA PRO A 55 11.41 13.65 -7.68
C PRO A 55 12.46 12.97 -6.79
N SER A 56 13.74 13.38 -6.90
CA SER A 56 14.82 12.77 -6.09
C SER A 56 14.69 13.09 -4.61
N ASP A 57 14.37 14.36 -4.27
CA ASP A 57 14.13 14.77 -2.89
C ASP A 57 12.90 14.10 -2.30
N MET A 58 11.89 13.81 -3.13
CA MET A 58 10.70 13.11 -2.69
C MET A 58 10.95 11.62 -2.45
N LEU A 59 11.75 10.96 -3.28
CA LEU A 59 12.15 9.58 -3.03
C LEU A 59 12.89 9.47 -1.69
N ALA A 60 13.89 10.33 -1.47
CA ALA A 60 14.62 10.35 -0.21
C ALA A 60 13.69 10.60 1.00
N ARG A 61 12.68 11.49 0.83
CA ARG A 61 11.71 11.72 1.92
C ARG A 61 10.81 10.53 2.19
N PHE A 62 10.37 9.80 1.15
CA PHE A 62 9.60 8.57 1.33
C PHE A 62 10.43 7.47 2.03
N GLU A 63 11.69 7.34 1.69
CA GLU A 63 12.59 6.40 2.36
C GLU A 63 12.78 6.75 3.84
N ALA A 64 12.99 8.03 4.16
CA ALA A 64 13.05 8.50 5.54
C ALA A 64 11.74 8.25 6.29
N PHE A 65 10.58 8.60 5.69
CA PHE A 65 9.28 8.35 6.28
C PHE A 65 9.04 6.85 6.54
N SER A 66 9.50 5.99 5.64
CA SER A 66 9.36 4.54 5.81
C SER A 66 10.09 4.05 7.06
N GLN A 67 11.27 4.59 7.36
CA GLN A 67 12.01 4.26 8.58
C GLN A 67 11.36 4.84 9.83
N GLU A 68 10.90 6.10 9.76
CA GLU A 68 10.17 6.75 10.84
C GLU A 68 8.89 6.00 11.19
N TYR A 69 8.16 5.56 10.19
CA TYR A 69 6.93 4.79 10.38
C TYR A 69 7.20 3.41 11.00
N ALA A 70 8.28 2.74 10.63
CA ALA A 70 8.69 1.50 11.28
C ALA A 70 8.91 1.71 12.79
N ALA A 71 9.60 2.79 13.18
CA ALA A 71 9.78 3.14 14.58
C ALA A 71 8.45 3.42 15.30
N MET A 72 7.50 4.07 14.64
CA MET A 72 6.14 4.27 15.18
C MET A 72 5.43 2.94 15.41
N LEU A 73 5.56 1.96 14.50
CA LEU A 73 4.96 0.63 14.66
C LEU A 73 5.53 -0.12 15.87
N GLU A 74 6.80 0.06 16.20
CA GLU A 74 7.38 -0.56 17.41
C GLU A 74 6.75 0.00 18.70
N THR A 75 6.29 1.24 18.68
CA THR A 75 5.63 1.89 19.83
C THR A 75 4.11 1.70 19.85
N LEU A 76 3.53 1.05 18.86
CA LEU A 76 2.09 0.81 18.77
C LEU A 76 1.62 -0.04 19.97
N THR A 77 0.69 0.49 20.76
CA THR A 77 0.18 -0.23 21.93
C THR A 77 -0.81 -1.33 21.53
N ALA A 78 -1.00 -2.31 22.44
CA ALA A 78 -1.99 -3.36 22.24
C ALA A 78 -3.42 -2.81 22.06
N GLU A 79 -3.76 -1.72 22.77
CA GLU A 79 -5.05 -1.06 22.65
C GLU A 79 -5.22 -0.41 21.26
N GLN A 80 -4.22 0.33 20.80
CA GLN A 80 -4.25 0.94 19.46
C GLN A 80 -4.36 -0.11 18.38
N PHE A 81 -3.62 -1.21 18.50
CA PHE A 81 -3.69 -2.32 17.56
C PHE A 81 -5.08 -2.99 17.57
N ALA A 82 -5.67 -3.22 18.74
CA ALA A 82 -7.02 -3.77 18.87
C ALA A 82 -8.07 -2.85 18.19
N ASN A 83 -7.93 -1.53 18.34
CA ASN A 83 -8.80 -0.56 17.70
C ASN A 83 -8.69 -0.58 16.16
N LEU A 84 -7.47 -0.73 15.62
CA LEU A 84 -7.25 -0.89 14.17
C LEU A 84 -7.94 -2.15 13.63
N LYS A 85 -7.78 -3.28 14.32
CA LYS A 85 -8.45 -4.54 13.97
C LYS A 85 -9.97 -4.41 14.03
N SER A 86 -10.49 -3.85 15.12
CA SER A 86 -11.93 -3.67 15.32
C SER A 86 -12.53 -2.78 14.22
N GLY A 87 -11.86 -1.68 13.85
CA GLY A 87 -12.31 -0.82 12.76
C GLY A 87 -12.42 -1.55 11.43
N LEU A 88 -11.41 -2.36 11.08
CA LEU A 88 -11.44 -3.16 9.86
C LEU A 88 -12.52 -4.26 9.92
N LEU A 89 -12.64 -4.98 11.04
CA LEU A 89 -13.67 -6.00 11.22
C LEU A 89 -15.08 -5.41 11.11
N THR A 90 -15.33 -4.23 11.67
CA THR A 90 -16.59 -3.52 11.52
C THR A 90 -16.92 -3.28 10.05
N GLN A 91 -15.96 -2.77 9.26
CA GLN A 91 -16.16 -2.57 7.81
C GLN A 91 -16.42 -3.89 7.07
N LEU A 92 -15.67 -4.95 7.40
CA LEU A 92 -15.82 -6.25 6.75
C LEU A 92 -17.12 -6.97 7.12
N THR A 93 -17.72 -6.68 8.27
CA THR A 93 -18.96 -7.30 8.75
C THR A 93 -20.19 -6.43 8.57
N GLU A 94 -20.03 -5.20 8.08
CA GLU A 94 -21.13 -4.29 7.81
C GLU A 94 -22.11 -4.92 6.81
N PRO A 95 -23.43 -4.93 7.13
CA PRO A 95 -24.43 -5.44 6.21
C PRO A 95 -24.46 -4.63 4.91
N PRO A 96 -24.64 -5.26 3.75
CA PRO A 96 -24.77 -4.54 2.49
C PRO A 96 -26.01 -3.63 2.53
N THR A 97 -25.86 -2.42 2.00
CA THR A 97 -26.94 -1.42 1.96
C THR A 97 -27.69 -1.41 0.64
N ASN A 98 -27.11 -2.04 -0.37
CA ASN A 98 -27.70 -2.13 -1.71
C ASN A 98 -27.19 -3.40 -2.42
N LEU A 99 -27.79 -3.70 -3.59
CA LEU A 99 -27.44 -4.88 -4.38
C LEU A 99 -25.98 -4.91 -4.83
N ALA A 100 -25.39 -3.75 -5.13
CA ALA A 100 -23.98 -3.71 -5.56
C ALA A 100 -23.03 -4.06 -4.41
N ASP A 101 -23.32 -3.60 -3.20
CA ASP A 101 -22.55 -3.95 -2.00
C ASP A 101 -22.65 -5.45 -1.70
N GLU A 102 -23.83 -6.04 -1.92
CA GLU A 102 -24.04 -7.47 -1.70
C GLU A 102 -23.36 -8.32 -2.79
N ALA A 103 -23.53 -7.96 -4.06
CA ALA A 103 -23.00 -8.72 -5.18
C ALA A 103 -21.51 -8.54 -5.40
N GLY A 104 -20.95 -7.38 -5.01
CA GLY A 104 -19.56 -7.00 -5.28
C GLY A 104 -18.53 -8.04 -4.84
N PRO A 105 -18.56 -8.54 -3.60
CA PRO A 105 -17.64 -9.59 -3.14
C PRO A 105 -17.71 -10.87 -3.96
N PHE A 106 -18.91 -11.31 -4.30
CA PHE A 106 -19.12 -12.52 -5.10
C PHE A 106 -18.62 -12.35 -6.55
N LEU A 107 -18.84 -11.18 -7.13
CA LEU A 107 -18.31 -10.86 -8.47
C LEU A 107 -16.77 -10.76 -8.43
N GLY A 108 -16.21 -10.26 -7.34
CA GLY A 108 -14.78 -10.25 -7.11
C GLY A 108 -14.18 -11.65 -7.07
N ASP A 109 -14.81 -12.56 -6.35
CA ASP A 109 -14.42 -13.97 -6.27
C ASP A 109 -14.58 -14.67 -7.62
N TRP A 110 -15.69 -14.45 -8.30
CA TRP A 110 -15.93 -14.97 -9.66
C TRP A 110 -14.83 -14.55 -10.64
N ASN A 111 -14.48 -13.28 -10.66
CA ASN A 111 -13.45 -12.75 -11.56
C ASN A 111 -12.05 -13.29 -11.28
N ARG A 112 -11.82 -13.83 -10.07
CA ARG A 112 -10.58 -14.47 -9.65
C ARG A 112 -10.64 -15.99 -9.72
N GLU A 113 -11.71 -16.53 -10.31
CA GLU A 113 -11.97 -17.98 -10.40
C GLU A 113 -12.07 -18.68 -9.03
N ARG A 114 -12.41 -17.93 -7.97
CA ARG A 114 -12.64 -18.45 -6.62
C ARG A 114 -14.11 -18.79 -6.42
N TYR A 115 -14.51 -19.95 -6.92
CA TYR A 115 -15.92 -20.38 -6.98
C TYR A 115 -16.48 -20.92 -5.67
N ASP A 116 -15.68 -20.94 -4.61
CA ASP A 116 -16.13 -21.19 -3.24
C ASP A 116 -16.74 -19.95 -2.56
N PHE A 117 -16.53 -18.77 -3.16
CA PHE A 117 -17.02 -17.48 -2.68
C PHE A 117 -16.67 -17.19 -1.21
N GLY A 118 -15.53 -17.69 -0.76
CA GLY A 118 -15.09 -17.66 0.64
C GLY A 118 -14.19 -16.50 1.01
N THR A 119 -13.70 -15.68 0.05
CA THR A 119 -12.64 -14.68 0.29
C THR A 119 -12.95 -13.73 1.44
N ARG A 120 -14.20 -13.24 1.56
CA ARG A 120 -14.58 -12.33 2.65
C ARG A 120 -14.52 -13.02 4.02
N ALA A 121 -15.00 -14.25 4.13
CA ALA A 121 -14.98 -15.01 5.38
C ALA A 121 -13.54 -15.37 5.78
N GLU A 122 -12.72 -15.79 4.82
CA GLU A 122 -11.30 -16.08 5.03
C GLU A 122 -10.54 -14.83 5.50
N LEU A 123 -10.83 -13.67 4.89
CA LEU A 123 -10.20 -12.42 5.29
C LEU A 123 -10.60 -12.01 6.71
N ILE A 124 -11.87 -12.14 7.09
CA ILE A 124 -12.33 -11.85 8.46
C ILE A 124 -11.58 -12.75 9.46
N ALA A 125 -11.54 -14.06 9.21
CA ALA A 125 -10.82 -14.99 10.07
C ALA A 125 -9.31 -14.67 10.16
N ALA A 126 -8.70 -14.30 9.04
CA ALA A 126 -7.29 -13.89 9.00
C ALA A 126 -7.04 -12.59 9.78
N VAL A 127 -7.94 -11.59 9.70
CA VAL A 127 -7.86 -10.36 10.48
C VAL A 127 -8.02 -10.63 11.97
N GLU A 128 -8.94 -11.54 12.36
CA GLU A 128 -9.10 -11.95 13.76
C GLU A 128 -7.83 -12.60 14.32
N ALA A 129 -7.14 -13.39 13.50
CA ALA A 129 -5.94 -14.12 13.89
C ALA A 129 -4.65 -13.27 13.88
N VAL A 130 -4.60 -12.17 13.11
CA VAL A 130 -3.37 -11.38 12.96
C VAL A 130 -2.91 -10.78 14.28
N SER A 131 -1.62 -10.89 14.56
CA SER A 131 -0.96 -10.30 15.72
C SER A 131 -0.27 -8.98 15.38
N ILE A 132 0.14 -8.24 16.40
CA ILE A 132 0.94 -7.01 16.22
C ILE A 132 2.32 -7.32 15.63
N GLU A 133 2.87 -8.49 15.94
CA GLU A 133 4.16 -8.93 15.40
C GLU A 133 4.05 -9.30 13.91
N ASP A 134 2.93 -9.88 13.47
CA ASP A 134 2.66 -10.12 12.05
C ASP A 134 2.58 -8.79 11.28
N LEU A 135 1.97 -7.76 11.88
CA LEU A 135 1.89 -6.43 11.30
C LEU A 135 3.29 -5.80 11.11
N ARG A 136 4.11 -5.86 12.16
CA ARG A 136 5.49 -5.35 12.14
C ARG A 136 6.37 -6.13 11.15
N GLY A 137 6.26 -7.45 11.17
CA GLY A 137 6.96 -8.34 10.25
C GLY A 137 6.61 -8.04 8.79
N TYR A 138 5.32 -7.97 8.49
CA TYR A 138 4.82 -7.64 7.16
C TYR A 138 5.36 -6.29 6.65
N TYR A 139 5.35 -5.24 7.49
CA TYR A 139 5.87 -3.94 7.10
C TYR A 139 7.37 -3.99 6.80
N ARG A 140 8.15 -4.62 7.67
CA ARG A 140 9.60 -4.77 7.46
C ARG A 140 9.93 -5.53 6.18
N GLU A 141 9.26 -6.63 5.94
CA GLU A 141 9.48 -7.47 4.75
C GLU A 141 9.06 -6.78 3.46
N THR A 142 7.95 -6.04 3.48
CA THR A 142 7.37 -5.44 2.27
C THR A 142 7.98 -4.10 1.93
N VAL A 143 8.27 -3.26 2.93
CA VAL A 143 8.66 -1.86 2.72
C VAL A 143 10.16 -1.62 2.97
N LEU A 144 10.73 -2.24 4.01
CA LEU A 144 12.10 -1.96 4.45
C LEU A 144 13.13 -2.97 3.95
N SER A 145 12.69 -4.12 3.43
CA SER A 145 13.64 -5.09 2.90
C SER A 145 14.31 -4.56 1.64
N ASP A 146 15.50 -5.08 1.34
CA ASP A 146 16.18 -4.86 0.07
C ASP A 146 15.47 -5.58 -1.11
N SER A 147 14.20 -5.90 -0.93
CA SER A 147 13.38 -6.61 -1.90
C SER A 147 13.29 -5.84 -3.21
N PRO A 148 13.55 -6.49 -4.34
CA PRO A 148 13.45 -5.86 -5.65
C PRO A 148 12.00 -5.56 -6.08
N SER A 149 10.99 -5.96 -5.30
CA SER A 149 9.57 -5.75 -5.63
C SER A 149 9.13 -4.32 -5.35
N ARG A 150 9.79 -3.34 -5.96
CA ARG A 150 9.45 -1.92 -5.87
C ARG A 150 9.04 -1.37 -7.22
N ILE A 151 7.99 -0.57 -7.24
CA ILE A 151 7.58 0.23 -8.39
C ILE A 151 7.66 1.72 -8.00
N LEU A 152 8.46 2.49 -8.73
CA LEU A 152 8.54 3.93 -8.58
C LEU A 152 7.95 4.60 -9.81
N ILE A 153 6.85 5.31 -9.64
CA ILE A 153 6.21 6.08 -10.71
C ILE A 153 6.47 7.55 -10.45
N GLN A 154 7.07 8.24 -11.42
CA GLN A 154 7.44 9.62 -11.29
C GLN A 154 6.87 10.44 -12.45
N VAL A 155 6.26 11.56 -12.12
CA VAL A 155 5.79 12.55 -13.08
C VAL A 155 6.37 13.91 -12.70
N ARG A 156 6.99 14.60 -13.65
CA ARG A 156 7.54 15.96 -13.45
C ARG A 156 6.59 17.01 -13.98
N GLY A 157 6.25 17.96 -13.11
CA GLY A 157 5.62 19.20 -13.55
C GLY A 157 6.62 20.14 -14.22
N GLU A 158 6.11 21.20 -14.84
CA GLU A 158 6.90 22.20 -15.58
C GLU A 158 8.07 22.78 -14.76
N ARG A 159 7.83 23.05 -13.48
CA ARG A 159 8.83 23.59 -12.55
C ARG A 159 10.09 22.72 -12.42
N TRP A 160 9.95 21.42 -12.57
CA TRP A 160 11.02 20.44 -12.32
C TRP A 160 11.53 19.77 -13.61
N GLN A 161 11.24 20.35 -14.78
CA GLN A 161 11.63 19.72 -16.07
C GLN A 161 13.14 19.54 -16.22
N ALA A 162 13.93 20.43 -15.64
CA ALA A 162 15.39 20.38 -15.70
C ALA A 162 15.99 19.39 -14.68
N ASP A 163 15.23 18.98 -13.65
CA ASP A 163 15.72 18.05 -12.62
C ASP A 163 15.67 16.61 -13.13
N PRO A 164 16.65 15.77 -12.76
CA PRO A 164 16.61 14.35 -13.12
C PRO A 164 15.47 13.65 -12.38
N PHE A 165 14.98 12.57 -12.96
CA PHE A 165 14.20 11.61 -12.20
C PHE A 165 15.07 10.90 -11.16
N ALA A 166 14.49 10.55 -10.02
CA ALA A 166 15.15 9.69 -9.05
C ALA A 166 15.45 8.33 -9.69
N SER A 167 16.59 7.74 -9.36
CA SER A 167 16.98 6.43 -9.79
C SER A 167 17.08 5.49 -8.59
N ILE A 168 16.71 4.23 -8.80
CA ILE A 168 16.92 3.14 -7.84
C ILE A 168 17.96 2.22 -8.46
N GLU A 169 19.02 1.91 -7.72
CA GLU A 169 20.08 1.03 -8.19
C GLU A 169 19.51 -0.35 -8.54
N GLY A 170 19.87 -0.87 -9.71
CA GLY A 170 19.40 -2.15 -10.21
C GLY A 170 17.96 -2.16 -10.75
N ALA A 171 17.25 -1.02 -10.72
CA ALA A 171 15.90 -0.95 -11.25
C ALA A 171 15.89 -0.89 -12.78
N THR A 172 14.93 -1.60 -13.39
CA THR A 172 14.64 -1.46 -14.82
C THR A 172 13.85 -0.18 -15.04
N VAL A 173 14.38 0.73 -15.87
CA VAL A 173 13.69 1.97 -16.25
C VAL A 173 12.77 1.67 -17.42
N VAL A 174 11.50 2.03 -17.28
CA VAL A 174 10.47 1.87 -18.30
C VAL A 174 9.94 3.24 -18.67
N THR A 175 9.95 3.57 -19.96
CA THR A 175 9.54 4.89 -20.46
C THR A 175 8.30 4.84 -21.34
N SER A 176 7.91 3.65 -21.79
CA SER A 176 6.72 3.41 -22.60
C SER A 176 6.03 2.10 -22.21
N VAL A 177 4.82 1.90 -22.68
CA VAL A 177 4.08 0.63 -22.50
C VAL A 177 4.80 -0.50 -23.23
N GLU A 178 5.35 -0.23 -24.41
CA GLU A 178 6.13 -1.17 -25.21
C GLU A 178 7.40 -1.62 -24.47
N ASP A 179 8.12 -0.69 -23.85
CA ASP A 179 9.30 -1.00 -23.02
C ASP A 179 8.90 -1.88 -21.82
N PHE A 180 7.75 -1.58 -21.20
CA PHE A 180 7.23 -2.38 -20.09
C PHE A 180 6.97 -3.83 -20.52
N HIS A 181 6.26 -4.03 -21.62
CA HIS A 181 5.97 -5.38 -22.14
C HIS A 181 7.24 -6.13 -22.57
N ALA A 182 8.24 -5.42 -23.07
CA ALA A 182 9.51 -6.03 -23.45
C ALA A 182 10.39 -6.41 -22.26
N ALA A 183 10.35 -5.62 -21.18
CA ALA A 183 11.18 -5.80 -19.99
C ALA A 183 10.57 -6.78 -18.98
N MET A 184 9.25 -6.87 -18.92
CA MET A 184 8.55 -7.70 -17.93
C MET A 184 8.05 -8.98 -18.57
N PRO A 185 8.52 -10.15 -18.15
CA PRO A 185 7.98 -11.42 -18.61
C PRO A 185 6.52 -11.53 -18.20
N THR A 186 5.65 -11.88 -19.15
CA THR A 186 4.27 -12.23 -18.85
C THR A 186 4.26 -13.49 -18.00
N GLN A 187 3.76 -13.40 -16.78
CA GLN A 187 3.51 -14.59 -15.97
C GLN A 187 2.15 -15.16 -16.35
N PRO A 188 2.03 -16.48 -16.56
CA PRO A 188 0.72 -17.08 -16.76
C PRO A 188 -0.12 -16.85 -15.51
N LEU A 189 -1.39 -16.54 -15.70
CA LEU A 189 -2.38 -16.56 -14.63
C LEU A 189 -2.47 -18.01 -14.12
N ASN A 190 -2.16 -18.22 -12.85
CA ASN A 190 -2.32 -19.52 -12.19
C ASN A 190 -3.76 -19.74 -11.77
#